data_47d06a851297c568daea8e5d443fac7c
#
_entry.id   47d06a851297c568daea8e5d443fac7c
#
_cell.length_a   1.000
_cell.length_b   1.000
_cell.length_c   1.000
_cell.angle_alpha   90.00
_cell.angle_beta   90.00
_cell.angle_gamma   90.00
#
_symmetry.space_group_name_H-M   'P 1'
#
loop_
_entity.id
_entity.type
_entity.pdbx_description
1 polymer ?
#
loop_
_entity_poly.entity_id
_entity_poly.type
_entity_poly.pdbx_seq_one_letter_code
_entity_poly.pdbx_strand_id
1 'polypeptide(L)'
;MGKIQLLDDLTIQKIAAGEVIERPASIVKELVENSIDANSKNIVIEINNGGKSYIRVTDDGDGIALDDIYLAFESHSTSKLRKVDDLYNLLTLGFRGEALPSIAAVSNIEVLTKTDDTNAGIHAIIEEGKIKSIDKVGTPKGTTFIIKDLFYNLPVRKKFLKSDLTEANKISDMVNKLALGNYYTSFKLVKDNKVVLKTNDSGDIKENVYTILGKDIANGLNPIDYSGKGIEIKGYISSNSLYRSNRSHQYLYINGRYIVNYGLTNVVEQNYRSLIPTNRYPVFILYININPNEIDVNIHPTKQEVKFTGDTDIYGILGIVIKNGLY
;
A
#
# COMPACT_ATOMS: atom_id res chain seq x y z
N MET A 1 -35.15 32.72 -1.25
CA MET A 1 -33.94 32.19 -1.93
C MET A 1 -33.56 30.88 -1.30
N GLY A 2 -33.35 29.81 -2.10
CA GLY A 2 -32.91 28.52 -1.59
C GLY A 2 -31.53 28.62 -0.95
N LYS A 3 -31.32 27.88 0.16
CA LYS A 3 -30.01 27.82 0.87
C LYS A 3 -29.02 26.84 0.24
N ILE A 4 -29.46 26.02 -0.71
CA ILE A 4 -28.67 24.97 -1.37
C ILE A 4 -28.12 25.56 -2.67
N GLN A 5 -26.80 25.45 -2.87
CA GLN A 5 -26.10 25.87 -4.08
C GLN A 5 -25.25 24.70 -4.60
N LEU A 6 -25.12 24.61 -5.92
CA LEU A 6 -24.18 23.69 -6.56
C LEU A 6 -22.76 24.23 -6.34
N LEU A 7 -21.86 23.38 -5.87
CA LEU A 7 -20.44 23.72 -5.76
C LEU A 7 -19.77 23.71 -7.13
N ASP A 8 -18.73 24.51 -7.32
CA ASP A 8 -17.87 24.43 -8.50
C ASP A 8 -17.02 23.16 -8.47
N ASP A 9 -16.61 22.69 -9.65
CA ASP A 9 -15.88 21.43 -9.82
C ASP A 9 -14.57 21.40 -9.02
N LEU A 10 -13.85 22.51 -8.92
CA LEU A 10 -12.60 22.62 -8.18
C LEU A 10 -12.84 22.43 -6.67
N THR A 11 -13.91 23.01 -6.15
CA THR A 11 -14.30 22.84 -4.75
C THR A 11 -14.73 21.41 -4.47
N ILE A 12 -15.50 20.78 -5.37
CA ILE A 12 -15.89 19.36 -5.27
C ILE A 12 -14.64 18.48 -5.26
N GLN A 13 -13.70 18.68 -6.18
CA GLN A 13 -12.44 17.93 -6.25
C GLN A 13 -11.60 18.09 -4.97
N LYS A 14 -11.48 19.28 -4.41
CA LYS A 14 -10.73 19.53 -3.17
C LYS A 14 -11.37 18.87 -1.96
N ILE A 15 -12.70 18.82 -1.88
CA ILE A 15 -13.43 18.13 -0.80
C ILE A 15 -13.20 16.62 -0.94
N ALA A 16 -13.43 16.04 -2.12
CA ALA A 16 -13.22 14.62 -2.39
C ALA A 16 -11.76 14.20 -2.18
N ALA A 17 -10.81 14.99 -2.71
CA ALA A 17 -9.38 14.75 -2.49
C ALA A 17 -9.03 14.69 -1.00
N GLY A 18 -9.74 15.46 -0.21
CA GLY A 18 -9.56 15.48 1.22
C GLY A 18 -10.00 14.23 1.95
N GLU A 19 -10.91 13.48 1.42
CA GLU A 19 -11.33 12.19 1.98
C GLU A 19 -10.37 11.07 1.60
N VAL A 20 -9.70 11.21 0.45
CA VAL A 20 -8.73 10.23 -0.07
C VAL A 20 -7.32 10.49 0.46
N ILE A 21 -6.87 11.75 0.42
CA ILE A 21 -5.51 12.16 0.79
C ILE A 21 -5.54 12.91 2.13
N GLU A 22 -5.30 12.20 3.22
CA GLU A 22 -5.24 12.78 4.56
C GLU A 22 -3.83 13.28 4.92
N ARG A 23 -2.78 12.63 4.40
CA ARG A 23 -1.38 12.84 4.78
C ARG A 23 -0.39 12.33 3.73
N PRO A 24 0.92 12.64 3.87
CA PRO A 24 1.95 12.15 2.95
C PRO A 24 1.96 10.62 2.77
N ALA A 25 1.75 9.84 3.84
CA ALA A 25 1.70 8.38 3.77
C ALA A 25 0.56 7.85 2.88
N SER A 26 -0.57 8.58 2.75
CA SER A 26 -1.65 8.21 1.82
C SER A 26 -1.18 8.30 0.37
N ILE A 27 -0.43 9.34 0.01
CA ILE A 27 0.14 9.51 -1.33
C ILE A 27 1.13 8.38 -1.64
N VAL A 28 2.08 8.13 -0.73
CA VAL A 28 3.08 7.07 -0.89
C VAL A 28 2.41 5.73 -1.08
N LYS A 29 1.37 5.42 -0.29
CA LYS A 29 0.59 4.19 -0.42
C LYS A 29 0.02 4.03 -1.83
N GLU A 30 -0.74 5.01 -2.31
CA GLU A 30 -1.41 4.93 -3.60
C GLU A 30 -0.40 4.83 -4.77
N LEU A 31 0.70 5.60 -4.74
CA LEU A 31 1.72 5.56 -5.79
C LEU A 31 2.47 4.22 -5.80
N VAL A 32 2.85 3.70 -4.63
CA VAL A 32 3.53 2.39 -4.52
C VAL A 32 2.61 1.25 -4.91
N GLU A 33 1.33 1.26 -4.53
CA GLU A 33 0.34 0.27 -4.98
C GLU A 33 0.18 0.31 -6.51
N ASN A 34 0.19 1.50 -7.13
CA ASN A 34 0.17 1.62 -8.58
C ASN A 34 1.44 1.06 -9.24
N SER A 35 2.62 1.28 -8.64
CA SER A 35 3.89 0.70 -9.11
C SER A 35 3.88 -0.83 -9.04
N ILE A 36 3.35 -1.41 -7.95
CA ILE A 36 3.19 -2.87 -7.81
C ILE A 36 2.24 -3.41 -8.89
N ASP A 37 1.08 -2.76 -9.08
CA ASP A 37 0.08 -3.14 -10.09
C ASP A 37 0.62 -2.98 -11.53
N ALA A 38 1.65 -2.15 -11.75
CA ALA A 38 2.37 -1.99 -13.01
C ALA A 38 3.53 -3.00 -13.18
N ASN A 39 3.54 -4.10 -12.41
CA ASN A 39 4.51 -5.19 -12.47
C ASN A 39 5.96 -4.78 -12.18
N SER A 40 6.18 -3.74 -11.39
CA SER A 40 7.51 -3.24 -11.05
C SER A 40 8.31 -4.24 -10.23
N LYS A 41 9.60 -4.38 -10.53
CA LYS A 41 10.56 -5.15 -9.76
C LYS A 41 11.35 -4.29 -8.78
N ASN A 42 11.53 -3.03 -9.11
CA ASN A 42 12.26 -2.07 -8.28
C ASN A 42 11.43 -0.81 -8.05
N ILE A 43 11.20 -0.49 -6.78
CA ILE A 43 10.47 0.71 -6.36
C ILE A 43 11.36 1.53 -5.43
N VAL A 44 11.62 2.78 -5.80
CA VAL A 44 12.41 3.72 -5.00
C VAL A 44 11.51 4.84 -4.52
N ILE A 45 11.44 5.03 -3.22
CA ILE A 45 10.67 6.08 -2.55
C ILE A 45 11.64 7.06 -1.92
N GLU A 46 11.51 8.33 -2.22
CA GLU A 46 12.31 9.42 -1.62
C GLU A 46 11.39 10.48 -1.04
N ILE A 47 11.67 10.91 0.17
CA ILE A 47 10.91 11.94 0.87
C ILE A 47 11.82 12.96 1.55
N ASN A 48 11.36 14.22 1.56
CA ASN A 48 11.96 15.28 2.36
C ASN A 48 10.91 15.90 3.28
N ASN A 49 11.33 16.34 4.47
CA ASN A 49 10.47 16.98 5.47
C ASN A 49 9.21 16.15 5.78
N GLY A 50 9.39 14.83 5.96
CA GLY A 50 8.26 13.93 6.22
C GLY A 50 7.29 13.77 5.05
N GLY A 51 7.71 14.05 3.83
CA GLY A 51 6.88 14.00 2.63
C GLY A 51 5.96 15.23 2.42
N LYS A 52 6.10 16.27 3.22
CA LYS A 52 5.27 17.48 3.11
C LYS A 52 5.73 18.37 1.95
N SER A 53 7.02 18.49 1.74
CA SER A 53 7.61 19.33 0.68
C SER A 53 7.92 18.53 -0.57
N TYR A 54 8.26 17.25 -0.44
CA TYR A 54 8.72 16.42 -1.53
C TYR A 54 8.48 14.94 -1.28
N ILE A 55 7.86 14.27 -2.26
CA ILE A 55 7.76 12.83 -2.38
C ILE A 55 8.12 12.46 -3.81
N ARG A 56 9.04 11.50 -4.00
CA ARG A 56 9.31 10.89 -5.30
C ARG A 56 9.12 9.38 -5.19
N VAL A 57 8.35 8.81 -6.10
CA VAL A 57 8.21 7.37 -6.28
C VAL A 57 8.63 7.04 -7.70
N THR A 58 9.65 6.21 -7.82
CA THR A 58 10.20 5.75 -9.11
C THR A 58 10.08 4.24 -9.18
N ASP A 59 9.59 3.75 -10.29
CA ASP A 59 9.46 2.33 -10.58
C ASP A 59 9.99 1.97 -11.99
N ASP A 60 10.23 0.69 -12.22
CA ASP A 60 10.63 0.10 -13.49
C ASP A 60 9.49 -0.72 -14.15
N GLY A 61 8.25 -0.40 -13.82
CA GLY A 61 7.06 -1.10 -14.31
C GLY A 61 6.72 -0.83 -15.77
N ASP A 62 5.46 -1.08 -16.13
CA ASP A 62 4.99 -1.03 -17.52
C ASP A 62 4.99 0.40 -18.12
N GLY A 63 5.03 1.44 -17.27
CA GLY A 63 4.91 2.83 -17.70
C GLY A 63 3.47 3.23 -18.04
N ILE A 64 3.28 4.50 -18.44
CA ILE A 64 2.00 5.07 -18.85
C ILE A 64 2.14 5.57 -20.28
N ALA A 65 1.25 5.14 -21.18
CA ALA A 65 1.21 5.58 -22.56
C ALA A 65 0.75 7.05 -22.67
N LEU A 66 1.14 7.74 -23.78
CA LEU A 66 0.78 9.14 -23.99
C LEU A 66 -0.74 9.37 -23.96
N ASP A 67 -1.51 8.48 -24.58
CA ASP A 67 -2.97 8.61 -24.63
C ASP A 67 -3.61 8.41 -23.25
N ASP A 68 -2.99 7.59 -22.40
CA ASP A 68 -3.47 7.30 -21.06
C ASP A 68 -3.08 8.38 -20.04
N ILE A 69 -2.04 9.21 -20.30
CA ILE A 69 -1.61 10.22 -19.33
C ILE A 69 -2.70 11.27 -19.06
N TYR A 70 -3.49 11.61 -20.08
CA TYR A 70 -4.62 12.53 -19.92
C TYR A 70 -5.70 11.91 -19.05
N LEU A 71 -6.02 10.64 -19.31
CA LEU A 71 -7.04 9.90 -18.57
C LEU A 71 -6.63 9.58 -17.13
N ALA A 72 -5.32 9.43 -16.88
CA ALA A 72 -4.80 9.11 -15.54
C ALA A 72 -5.12 10.18 -14.49
N PHE A 73 -5.32 11.44 -14.90
CA PHE A 73 -5.67 12.57 -14.04
C PHE A 73 -7.16 12.97 -14.10
N GLU A 74 -7.97 12.25 -14.89
CA GLU A 74 -9.43 12.43 -14.90
C GLU A 74 -10.07 11.57 -13.81
N SER A 75 -11.05 12.13 -13.10
CA SER A 75 -11.81 11.40 -12.07
C SER A 75 -12.57 10.23 -12.69
N HIS A 76 -12.64 9.12 -11.97
CA HIS A 76 -13.34 7.90 -12.38
C HIS A 76 -12.72 7.18 -13.59
N SER A 77 -11.48 7.51 -13.95
CA SER A 77 -10.74 6.85 -15.02
C SER A 77 -9.83 5.76 -14.44
N THR A 78 -9.99 4.52 -14.86
CA THR A 78 -9.19 3.38 -14.40
C THR A 78 -8.97 2.37 -15.51
N SER A 79 -7.75 1.86 -15.61
CA SER A 79 -7.42 0.72 -16.47
C SER A 79 -7.79 -0.63 -15.85
N LYS A 80 -8.18 -0.65 -14.56
CA LYS A 80 -8.29 -1.86 -13.73
C LYS A 80 -9.71 -2.41 -13.62
N LEU A 81 -10.74 -1.63 -13.96
CA LEU A 81 -12.14 -2.01 -13.95
C LEU A 81 -12.82 -1.61 -15.27
N ARG A 82 -13.59 -2.51 -15.85
CA ARG A 82 -14.40 -2.24 -17.05
C ARG A 82 -15.89 -2.44 -16.80
N LYS A 83 -16.25 -3.31 -15.85
CA LYS A 83 -17.63 -3.67 -15.50
C LYS A 83 -17.80 -3.77 -13.99
N VAL A 84 -19.05 -3.68 -13.53
CA VAL A 84 -19.40 -3.82 -12.10
C VAL A 84 -18.96 -5.18 -11.55
N ASP A 85 -19.03 -6.23 -12.37
CA ASP A 85 -18.63 -7.58 -11.96
C ASP A 85 -17.13 -7.71 -11.66
N ASP A 86 -16.28 -6.83 -12.22
CA ASP A 86 -14.85 -6.80 -11.93
C ASP A 86 -14.58 -6.40 -10.46
N LEU A 87 -15.55 -5.74 -9.79
CA LEU A 87 -15.45 -5.39 -8.37
C LEU A 87 -15.38 -6.62 -7.44
N TYR A 88 -15.93 -7.75 -7.88
CA TYR A 88 -15.92 -9.00 -7.11
C TYR A 88 -14.64 -9.82 -7.32
N ASN A 89 -13.84 -9.51 -8.35
CA ASN A 89 -12.63 -10.23 -8.73
C ASN A 89 -11.37 -9.34 -8.63
N LEU A 90 -11.33 -8.41 -7.66
CA LEU A 90 -10.24 -7.45 -7.53
C LEU A 90 -8.93 -8.12 -7.13
N LEU A 91 -8.07 -8.38 -8.12
CA LEU A 91 -6.68 -8.82 -7.92
C LEU A 91 -5.70 -7.64 -7.77
N THR A 92 -6.07 -6.44 -8.24
CA THR A 92 -5.22 -5.24 -8.19
C THR A 92 -5.37 -4.51 -6.86
N LEU A 93 -4.29 -3.89 -6.36
CA LEU A 93 -4.28 -3.13 -5.11
C LEU A 93 -5.08 -1.82 -5.22
N GLY A 94 -5.01 -1.11 -6.35
CA GLY A 94 -5.81 0.08 -6.67
C GLY A 94 -6.91 -0.23 -7.69
N PHE A 95 -8.10 0.41 -7.61
CA PHE A 95 -9.17 0.23 -8.59
C PHE A 95 -10.13 1.43 -8.78
N ARG A 96 -10.12 2.43 -7.90
CA ARG A 96 -11.14 3.50 -7.89
C ARG A 96 -10.94 4.59 -8.94
N GLY A 97 -9.75 4.73 -9.54
CA GLY A 97 -9.45 5.80 -10.51
C GLY A 97 -9.53 7.22 -9.92
N GLU A 98 -9.34 7.38 -8.62
CA GLU A 98 -9.48 8.67 -7.92
C GLU A 98 -8.19 9.14 -7.24
N ALA A 99 -7.17 8.28 -7.13
CA ALA A 99 -5.96 8.60 -6.39
C ALA A 99 -5.16 9.74 -7.05
N LEU A 100 -4.81 9.61 -8.34
CA LEU A 100 -4.03 10.62 -9.06
C LEU A 100 -4.77 11.95 -9.19
N PRO A 101 -6.07 12.02 -9.57
CA PRO A 101 -6.83 13.26 -9.55
C PRO A 101 -6.86 13.93 -8.15
N SER A 102 -7.03 13.12 -7.10
CA SER A 102 -7.03 13.62 -5.72
C SER A 102 -5.68 14.19 -5.29
N ILE A 103 -4.56 13.55 -5.66
CA ILE A 103 -3.20 14.04 -5.39
C ILE A 103 -2.98 15.35 -6.16
N ALA A 104 -3.37 15.41 -7.45
CA ALA A 104 -3.23 16.59 -8.31
C ALA A 104 -4.03 17.79 -7.82
N ALA A 105 -5.19 17.57 -7.21
CA ALA A 105 -6.01 18.65 -6.64
C ALA A 105 -5.37 19.35 -5.43
N VAL A 106 -4.41 18.71 -4.74
CA VAL A 106 -3.84 19.18 -3.46
C VAL A 106 -2.32 19.33 -3.47
N SER A 107 -1.66 19.11 -4.60
CA SER A 107 -0.20 19.19 -4.75
C SER A 107 0.20 19.53 -6.19
N ASN A 108 1.47 19.88 -6.40
CA ASN A 108 2.07 20.00 -7.72
C ASN A 108 2.73 18.65 -8.09
N ILE A 109 2.51 18.18 -9.31
CA ILE A 109 2.98 16.88 -9.77
C ILE A 109 3.84 17.02 -11.02
N GLU A 110 4.98 16.31 -11.04
CA GLU A 110 5.73 16.01 -12.25
C GLU A 110 5.69 14.51 -12.49
N VAL A 111 5.50 14.07 -13.73
CA VAL A 111 5.51 12.66 -14.14
C VAL A 111 6.53 12.47 -15.25
N LEU A 112 7.46 11.54 -15.06
CA LEU A 112 8.30 11.02 -16.12
C LEU A 112 7.92 9.56 -16.33
N THR A 113 7.54 9.19 -17.54
CA THR A 113 7.11 7.81 -17.81
C THR A 113 7.48 7.37 -19.21
N LYS A 114 7.70 6.07 -19.37
CA LYS A 114 8.00 5.43 -20.65
C LYS A 114 7.52 4.00 -20.66
N THR A 115 6.85 3.59 -21.73
CA THR A 115 6.47 2.20 -22.04
C THR A 115 7.55 1.51 -22.87
N ASP A 116 7.51 0.17 -22.98
CA ASP A 116 8.49 -0.61 -23.75
C ASP A 116 8.42 -0.34 -25.26
N ASP A 117 7.24 -0.05 -25.78
CA ASP A 117 6.95 0.12 -27.20
C ASP A 117 7.31 1.50 -27.75
N THR A 118 7.81 2.41 -26.91
CA THR A 118 8.17 3.79 -27.30
C THR A 118 9.67 4.06 -27.23
N ASN A 119 10.19 4.84 -28.18
CA ASN A 119 11.60 5.27 -28.20
C ASN A 119 11.89 6.43 -27.24
N ALA A 120 10.90 7.28 -26.97
CA ALA A 120 11.01 8.41 -26.06
C ALA A 120 9.93 8.32 -24.99
N GLY A 121 10.26 8.74 -23.77
CA GLY A 121 9.31 8.90 -22.70
C GLY A 121 8.62 10.26 -22.73
N ILE A 122 7.83 10.48 -21.72
CA ILE A 122 6.98 11.66 -21.51
C ILE A 122 7.38 12.33 -20.21
N HIS A 123 7.48 13.65 -20.22
CA HIS A 123 7.52 14.50 -19.04
C HIS A 123 6.26 15.35 -19.01
N ALA A 124 5.40 15.14 -18.01
CA ALA A 124 4.18 15.91 -17.83
C ALA A 124 4.24 16.73 -16.53
N ILE A 125 3.75 17.96 -16.58
CA ILE A 125 3.62 18.86 -15.42
C ILE A 125 2.13 19.06 -15.15
N ILE A 126 1.71 18.80 -13.93
CA ILE A 126 0.33 18.93 -13.48
C ILE A 126 0.28 19.90 -12.30
N GLU A 127 -0.48 20.97 -12.46
CA GLU A 127 -0.70 22.00 -11.43
C GLU A 127 -2.20 22.29 -11.34
N GLU A 128 -2.70 22.51 -10.12
CA GLU A 128 -4.12 22.80 -9.87
C GLU A 128 -5.07 21.74 -10.46
N GLY A 129 -4.64 20.46 -10.45
CA GLY A 129 -5.40 19.37 -11.03
C GLY A 129 -5.44 19.31 -12.55
N LYS A 130 -4.66 20.16 -13.26
CA LYS A 130 -4.66 20.22 -14.73
C LYS A 130 -3.26 20.02 -15.31
N ILE A 131 -3.19 19.31 -16.42
CA ILE A 131 -1.95 19.17 -17.18
C ILE A 131 -1.62 20.52 -17.81
N LYS A 132 -0.42 21.05 -17.49
CA LYS A 132 0.11 22.31 -18.01
C LYS A 132 0.98 22.10 -19.23
N SER A 133 1.83 21.07 -19.22
CA SER A 133 2.68 20.71 -20.34
C SER A 133 2.89 19.21 -20.44
N ILE A 134 3.14 18.72 -21.65
CA ILE A 134 3.64 17.38 -21.94
C ILE A 134 4.74 17.50 -22.97
N ASP A 135 5.94 17.04 -22.61
CA ASP A 135 7.12 17.10 -23.45
C ASP A 135 7.72 15.69 -23.63
N LYS A 136 8.34 15.44 -24.77
CA LYS A 136 9.11 14.21 -24.99
C LYS A 136 10.45 14.31 -24.27
N VAL A 137 10.84 13.24 -23.58
CA VAL A 137 12.07 13.19 -22.79
C VAL A 137 12.75 11.82 -22.91
N GLY A 138 14.08 11.80 -22.77
CA GLY A 138 14.82 10.56 -22.58
C GLY A 138 14.69 10.11 -21.12
N THR A 139 13.97 9.01 -20.88
CA THR A 139 13.84 8.40 -19.55
C THR A 139 13.85 6.88 -19.68
N PRO A 140 14.31 6.12 -18.65
CA PRO A 140 14.15 4.68 -18.62
C PRO A 140 12.68 4.25 -18.67
N LYS A 141 12.43 2.96 -18.98
CA LYS A 141 11.12 2.34 -18.81
C LYS A 141 10.65 2.46 -17.36
N GLY A 142 9.33 2.57 -17.17
CA GLY A 142 8.68 2.72 -15.87
C GLY A 142 8.11 4.11 -15.66
N THR A 143 7.83 4.44 -14.41
CA THR A 143 7.21 5.72 -14.05
C THR A 143 7.91 6.36 -12.85
N THR A 144 8.09 7.67 -12.92
CA THR A 144 8.51 8.49 -11.78
C THR A 144 7.45 9.55 -11.52
N PHE A 145 6.85 9.51 -10.34
CA PHE A 145 6.01 10.60 -9.82
C PHE A 145 6.82 11.45 -8.85
N ILE A 146 6.78 12.77 -9.04
CA ILE A 146 7.36 13.75 -8.12
C ILE A 146 6.24 14.65 -7.64
N ILE A 147 5.96 14.59 -6.34
CA ILE A 147 4.89 15.35 -5.68
C ILE A 147 5.55 16.44 -4.83
N LYS A 148 5.16 17.68 -5.05
CA LYS A 148 5.69 18.85 -4.35
C LYS A 148 4.59 19.62 -3.63
N ASP A 149 4.94 20.24 -2.52
CA ASP A 149 4.13 21.23 -1.80
C ASP A 149 2.74 20.73 -1.41
N LEU A 150 2.67 19.56 -0.79
CA LEU A 150 1.41 18.97 -0.34
C LEU A 150 0.57 19.98 0.48
N PHE A 151 -0.71 20.11 0.12
CA PHE A 151 -1.68 21.04 0.71
C PHE A 151 -1.30 22.52 0.61
N TYR A 152 -0.54 22.91 -0.45
CA TYR A 152 -0.22 24.34 -0.69
C TYR A 152 -1.49 25.20 -0.78
N ASN A 153 -2.55 24.66 -1.32
CA ASN A 153 -3.85 25.31 -1.53
C ASN A 153 -4.90 25.00 -0.44
N LEU A 154 -4.53 24.25 0.61
CA LEU A 154 -5.39 23.88 1.74
C LEU A 154 -4.69 24.19 3.09
N PRO A 155 -4.56 25.48 3.47
CA PRO A 155 -3.75 25.88 4.63
C PRO A 155 -4.22 25.29 5.96
N VAL A 156 -5.52 25.05 6.12
CA VAL A 156 -6.07 24.41 7.32
C VAL A 156 -5.58 22.98 7.42
N ARG A 157 -5.61 22.20 6.33
CA ARG A 157 -5.09 20.81 6.31
C ARG A 157 -3.61 20.76 6.54
N LYS A 158 -2.85 21.67 5.92
CA LYS A 158 -1.40 21.77 6.12
C LYS A 158 -1.05 21.94 7.60
N LYS A 159 -1.85 22.70 8.36
CA LYS A 159 -1.66 22.89 9.81
C LYS A 159 -1.97 21.63 10.64
N PHE A 160 -2.81 20.71 10.17
CA PHE A 160 -3.12 19.46 10.87
C PHE A 160 -2.05 18.37 10.68
N LEU A 161 -1.14 18.53 9.74
CA LEU A 161 0.01 17.62 9.59
C LEU A 161 0.87 17.66 10.86
N LYS A 162 1.32 16.47 11.26
CA LYS A 162 2.18 16.33 12.44
C LYS A 162 3.62 16.78 12.13
N SER A 163 4.54 16.59 13.07
CA SER A 163 5.96 16.88 12.83
C SER A 163 6.52 16.05 11.66
N ASP A 164 7.60 16.53 11.04
CA ASP A 164 8.26 15.83 9.93
C ASP A 164 8.66 14.42 10.32
N LEU A 165 9.19 14.25 11.53
CA LEU A 165 9.54 12.94 12.07
C LEU A 165 8.33 12.01 12.18
N THR A 166 7.19 12.52 12.64
CA THR A 166 5.96 11.72 12.78
C THR A 166 5.43 11.29 11.42
N GLU A 167 5.38 12.19 10.44
CA GLU A 167 4.91 11.85 9.09
C GLU A 167 5.90 10.90 8.39
N ALA A 168 7.21 11.12 8.53
CA ALA A 168 8.23 10.22 8.00
C ALA A 168 8.15 8.81 8.60
N ASN A 169 7.84 8.67 9.89
CA ASN A 169 7.64 7.38 10.53
C ASN A 169 6.39 6.65 10.02
N LYS A 170 5.30 7.39 9.75
CA LYS A 170 4.08 6.82 9.13
C LYS A 170 4.34 6.32 7.71
N ILE A 171 5.15 7.04 6.94
CA ILE A 171 5.59 6.59 5.61
C ILE A 171 6.42 5.32 5.74
N SER A 172 7.38 5.27 6.68
CA SER A 172 8.20 4.07 6.89
C SER A 172 7.36 2.85 7.27
N ASP A 173 6.40 3.00 8.19
CA ASP A 173 5.49 1.92 8.58
C ASP A 173 4.66 1.42 7.39
N MET A 174 4.19 2.35 6.56
CA MET A 174 3.46 2.01 5.34
C MET A 174 4.33 1.26 4.32
N VAL A 175 5.53 1.76 4.05
CA VAL A 175 6.48 1.11 3.11
C VAL A 175 6.89 -0.26 3.63
N ASN A 176 7.14 -0.42 4.93
CA ASN A 176 7.46 -1.71 5.54
C ASN A 176 6.34 -2.73 5.33
N LYS A 177 5.08 -2.32 5.53
CA LYS A 177 3.91 -3.19 5.28
C LYS A 177 3.79 -3.60 3.81
N LEU A 178 3.98 -2.65 2.89
CA LEU A 178 3.94 -2.95 1.45
C LEU A 178 5.11 -3.87 1.04
N ALA A 179 6.32 -3.63 1.54
CA ALA A 179 7.49 -4.44 1.25
C ALA A 179 7.38 -5.86 1.82
N LEU A 180 6.85 -6.02 3.05
CA LEU A 180 6.58 -7.35 3.61
C LEU A 180 5.56 -8.13 2.79
N GLY A 181 4.53 -7.45 2.23
CA GLY A 181 3.52 -8.08 1.39
C GLY A 181 3.99 -8.42 -0.03
N ASN A 182 5.07 -7.79 -0.50
CA ASN A 182 5.54 -7.88 -1.90
C ASN A 182 7.03 -8.26 -1.95
N TYR A 183 7.37 -9.39 -1.38
CA TYR A 183 8.76 -9.88 -1.23
C TYR A 183 9.44 -10.32 -2.54
N TYR A 184 8.74 -10.27 -3.67
CA TYR A 184 9.29 -10.40 -5.03
C TYR A 184 9.64 -9.05 -5.68
N THR A 185 9.48 -7.94 -4.93
CA THR A 185 9.78 -6.58 -5.38
C THR A 185 10.80 -5.94 -4.45
N SER A 186 11.81 -5.31 -5.02
CA SER A 186 12.81 -4.55 -4.27
C SER A 186 12.27 -3.16 -3.90
N PHE A 187 12.38 -2.80 -2.64
CA PHE A 187 12.00 -1.49 -2.11
C PHE A 187 13.21 -0.74 -1.58
N LYS A 188 13.32 0.53 -1.94
CA LYS A 188 14.31 1.43 -1.37
C LYS A 188 13.62 2.68 -0.85
N LEU A 189 13.75 2.96 0.47
CA LEU A 189 13.25 4.19 1.08
C LEU A 189 14.41 5.10 1.46
N VAL A 190 14.35 6.33 0.96
CA VAL A 190 15.31 7.41 1.23
C VAL A 190 14.57 8.54 1.95
N LYS A 191 15.06 8.93 3.13
CA LYS A 191 14.54 10.06 3.90
C LYS A 191 15.62 11.10 4.07
N ASP A 192 15.35 12.32 3.63
CA ASP A 192 16.29 13.44 3.76
C ASP A 192 17.72 13.03 3.31
N ASN A 193 17.81 12.45 2.11
CA ASN A 193 19.04 11.93 1.46
C ASN A 193 19.71 10.72 2.16
N LYS A 194 19.07 10.10 3.17
CA LYS A 194 19.59 8.89 3.82
C LYS A 194 18.76 7.67 3.47
N VAL A 195 19.41 6.61 3.00
CA VAL A 195 18.77 5.31 2.80
C VAL A 195 18.44 4.70 4.16
N VAL A 196 17.14 4.46 4.41
CA VAL A 196 16.64 3.89 5.68
C VAL A 196 16.08 2.49 5.53
N LEU A 197 15.74 2.10 4.29
CA LEU A 197 15.34 0.73 3.95
C LEU A 197 15.87 0.39 2.57
N LYS A 198 16.34 -0.84 2.40
CA LYS A 198 16.65 -1.45 1.10
C LYS A 198 16.39 -2.94 1.20
N THR A 199 15.35 -3.44 0.53
CA THR A 199 15.07 -4.88 0.36
C THR A 199 15.59 -5.35 -1.00
N ASN A 200 15.55 -6.64 -1.24
CA ASN A 200 15.78 -7.26 -2.55
C ASN A 200 14.50 -7.93 -3.05
N ASP A 201 14.55 -8.48 -4.24
CA ASP A 201 13.47 -9.16 -4.95
C ASP A 201 13.67 -10.68 -5.00
N SER A 202 14.42 -11.26 -4.04
CA SER A 202 14.78 -12.68 -4.01
C SER A 202 13.59 -13.63 -3.90
N GLY A 203 12.45 -13.15 -3.43
CA GLY A 203 11.30 -13.98 -3.11
C GLY A 203 11.43 -14.72 -1.77
N ASP A 204 12.52 -14.53 -1.04
CA ASP A 204 12.72 -15.12 0.29
C ASP A 204 12.05 -14.25 1.37
N ILE A 205 10.93 -14.75 1.89
CA ILE A 205 10.17 -14.07 2.94
C ILE A 205 11.03 -13.86 4.19
N LYS A 206 11.86 -14.83 4.58
CA LYS A 206 12.69 -14.75 5.80
C LYS A 206 13.77 -13.68 5.68
N GLU A 207 14.40 -13.58 4.52
CA GLU A 207 15.37 -12.54 4.23
C GLU A 207 14.71 -11.15 4.25
N ASN A 208 13.53 -11.05 3.68
CA ASN A 208 12.75 -9.81 3.68
C ASN A 208 12.35 -9.40 5.11
N VAL A 209 11.87 -10.34 5.93
CA VAL A 209 11.57 -10.12 7.35
C VAL A 209 12.82 -9.70 8.12
N TYR A 210 13.96 -10.34 7.88
CA TYR A 210 15.25 -9.97 8.50
C TYR A 210 15.62 -8.52 8.18
N THR A 211 15.48 -8.13 6.92
CA THR A 211 15.83 -6.78 6.45
C THR A 211 14.90 -5.70 7.04
N ILE A 212 13.59 -5.99 7.13
CA ILE A 212 12.58 -5.00 7.55
C ILE A 212 12.40 -4.96 9.06
N LEU A 213 12.32 -6.12 9.72
CA LEU A 213 12.00 -6.23 11.14
C LEU A 213 13.22 -6.52 12.03
N GLY A 214 14.35 -6.86 11.43
CA GLY A 214 15.61 -7.09 12.12
C GLY A 214 15.86 -8.54 12.53
N LYS A 215 17.13 -8.81 12.90
CA LYS A 215 17.65 -10.14 13.20
C LYS A 215 16.90 -10.85 14.33
N ASP A 216 16.59 -10.13 15.40
CA ASP A 216 16.00 -10.75 16.59
C ASP A 216 14.59 -11.28 16.30
N ILE A 217 13.80 -10.54 15.52
CA ILE A 217 12.48 -10.99 15.08
C ILE A 217 12.64 -12.18 14.13
N ALA A 218 13.44 -12.05 13.07
CA ALA A 218 13.59 -13.08 12.06
C ALA A 218 14.06 -14.44 12.62
N ASN A 219 14.95 -14.41 13.63
CA ASN A 219 15.45 -15.62 14.28
C ASN A 219 14.45 -16.26 15.26
N GLY A 220 13.52 -15.48 15.79
CA GLY A 220 12.50 -15.97 16.73
C GLY A 220 11.21 -16.45 16.05
N LEU A 221 11.18 -16.55 14.72
CA LEU A 221 10.01 -16.93 13.94
C LEU A 221 10.11 -18.37 13.43
N ASN A 222 9.03 -19.13 13.54
CA ASN A 222 8.83 -20.45 12.98
C ASN A 222 7.99 -20.35 11.69
N PRO A 223 8.36 -21.08 10.62
CA PRO A 223 7.59 -21.10 9.38
C PRO A 223 6.28 -21.87 9.58
N ILE A 224 5.23 -21.47 8.88
CA ILE A 224 4.01 -22.24 8.67
C ILE A 224 3.70 -22.34 7.18
N ASP A 225 3.17 -23.48 6.76
CA ASP A 225 2.73 -23.71 5.39
C ASP A 225 1.55 -24.69 5.43
N TYR A 226 0.43 -24.27 4.84
CA TYR A 226 -0.79 -25.10 4.72
C TYR A 226 -1.44 -24.84 3.37
N SER A 227 -1.84 -25.90 2.71
CA SER A 227 -2.68 -25.83 1.50
C SER A 227 -3.78 -26.89 1.59
N GLY A 228 -5.03 -26.47 1.48
CA GLY A 228 -6.18 -27.38 1.52
C GLY A 228 -7.49 -26.63 1.64
N LYS A 229 -8.60 -27.30 1.32
CA LYS A 229 -9.97 -26.74 1.42
C LYS A 229 -10.16 -25.39 0.74
N GLY A 230 -9.49 -25.16 -0.39
CA GLY A 230 -9.61 -23.89 -1.13
C GLY A 230 -8.86 -22.70 -0.54
N ILE A 231 -8.02 -22.91 0.48
CA ILE A 231 -7.22 -21.87 1.13
C ILE A 231 -5.75 -22.29 1.22
N GLU A 232 -4.86 -21.33 1.03
CA GLU A 232 -3.44 -21.44 1.31
C GLU A 232 -3.05 -20.46 2.41
N ILE A 233 -2.30 -20.93 3.42
CA ILE A 233 -1.78 -20.10 4.51
C ILE A 233 -0.29 -20.35 4.61
N LYS A 234 0.51 -19.30 4.36
CA LYS A 234 1.97 -19.33 4.47
C LYS A 234 2.45 -18.20 5.36
N GLY A 235 3.66 -18.33 5.87
CA GLY A 235 4.31 -17.26 6.60
C GLY A 235 5.03 -17.71 7.84
N TYR A 236 5.03 -16.86 8.85
CA TYR A 236 5.83 -17.02 10.05
C TYR A 236 5.05 -16.63 11.30
N ILE A 237 5.23 -17.39 12.36
CA ILE A 237 4.68 -17.14 13.70
C ILE A 237 5.82 -17.14 14.73
N SER A 238 5.71 -16.35 15.78
CA SER A 238 6.74 -16.28 16.82
C SER A 238 6.84 -17.55 17.66
N SER A 239 8.06 -17.87 18.07
CA SER A 239 8.27 -18.82 19.17
C SER A 239 7.74 -18.26 20.49
N ASN A 240 7.61 -19.10 21.52
CA ASN A 240 7.10 -18.69 22.84
C ASN A 240 7.99 -17.65 23.54
N SER A 241 9.26 -17.51 23.13
CA SER A 241 10.20 -16.54 23.68
C SER A 241 10.15 -15.17 22.98
N LEU A 242 9.48 -15.07 21.82
CA LEU A 242 9.36 -13.84 21.05
C LEU A 242 7.94 -13.27 21.14
N TYR A 243 7.77 -12.19 21.88
CA TYR A 243 6.50 -11.47 22.01
C TYR A 243 6.73 -9.95 22.12
N ARG A 244 5.67 -9.16 22.01
CA ARG A 244 5.70 -7.69 22.07
C ARG A 244 4.68 -7.16 23.08
N SER A 245 4.86 -5.91 23.50
CA SER A 245 3.92 -5.21 24.38
C SER A 245 2.66 -4.71 23.68
N ASN A 246 2.65 -4.69 22.35
CA ASN A 246 1.54 -4.26 21.52
C ASN A 246 1.49 -5.07 20.21
N ARG A 247 0.44 -4.82 19.39
CA ARG A 247 0.17 -5.54 18.13
C ARG A 247 0.89 -4.99 16.90
N SER A 248 1.91 -4.13 17.06
CA SER A 248 2.57 -3.47 15.93
C SER A 248 3.33 -4.43 14.98
N HIS A 249 3.59 -5.66 15.41
CA HIS A 249 4.29 -6.67 14.63
C HIS A 249 3.37 -7.85 14.25
N GLN A 250 2.11 -7.55 14.00
CA GLN A 250 1.11 -8.50 13.51
C GLN A 250 0.73 -8.10 12.09
N TYR A 251 1.23 -8.86 11.12
CA TYR A 251 1.04 -8.57 9.70
C TYR A 251 0.19 -9.66 9.07
N LEU A 252 -0.94 -9.26 8.48
CA LEU A 252 -1.87 -10.16 7.84
C LEU A 252 -2.11 -9.70 6.41
N TYR A 253 -1.89 -10.60 5.46
CA TYR A 253 -2.11 -10.36 4.04
C TYR A 253 -3.15 -11.35 3.52
N ILE A 254 -4.17 -10.85 2.82
CA ILE A 254 -5.15 -11.67 2.11
C ILE A 254 -5.07 -11.33 0.63
N ASN A 255 -4.81 -12.34 -0.21
CA ASN A 255 -4.64 -12.18 -1.65
C ASN A 255 -3.68 -11.01 -2.00
N GLY A 256 -2.54 -10.93 -1.28
CA GLY A 256 -1.52 -9.89 -1.46
C GLY A 256 -1.80 -8.54 -0.78
N ARG A 257 -2.99 -8.32 -0.20
CA ARG A 257 -3.36 -7.06 0.47
C ARG A 257 -3.10 -7.11 1.96
N TYR A 258 -2.43 -6.10 2.51
CA TYR A 258 -2.36 -5.90 3.96
C TYR A 258 -3.75 -5.58 4.51
N ILE A 259 -4.18 -6.35 5.50
CA ILE A 259 -5.47 -6.16 6.15
C ILE A 259 -5.34 -6.11 7.67
N VAL A 260 -6.34 -5.51 8.32
CA VAL A 260 -6.56 -5.56 9.76
C VAL A 260 -7.86 -6.31 9.99
N ASN A 261 -7.78 -7.52 10.56
CA ASN A 261 -8.95 -8.32 10.88
C ASN A 261 -8.84 -8.85 12.31
N TYR A 262 -9.66 -8.30 13.20
CA TYR A 262 -9.63 -8.64 14.63
C TYR A 262 -10.01 -10.09 14.89
N GLY A 263 -10.89 -10.69 14.08
CA GLY A 263 -11.28 -12.09 14.21
C GLY A 263 -10.10 -13.04 13.99
N LEU A 264 -9.39 -12.88 12.85
CA LEU A 264 -8.21 -13.69 12.53
C LEU A 264 -7.07 -13.44 13.53
N THR A 265 -6.81 -12.17 13.88
CA THR A 265 -5.81 -11.81 14.89
C THR A 265 -6.12 -12.51 16.23
N ASN A 266 -7.38 -12.50 16.67
CA ASN A 266 -7.80 -13.15 17.91
C ASN A 266 -7.61 -14.69 17.87
N VAL A 267 -7.87 -15.33 16.72
CA VAL A 267 -7.59 -16.77 16.55
C VAL A 267 -6.11 -17.06 16.77
N VAL A 268 -5.21 -16.26 16.21
CA VAL A 268 -3.78 -16.42 16.45
C VAL A 268 -3.46 -16.21 17.93
N GLU A 269 -3.88 -15.10 18.53
CA GLU A 269 -3.59 -14.75 19.94
C GLU A 269 -4.12 -15.79 20.94
N GLN A 270 -5.28 -16.39 20.68
CA GLN A 270 -5.84 -17.44 21.54
C GLN A 270 -4.95 -18.68 21.61
N ASN A 271 -4.28 -19.05 20.52
CA ASN A 271 -3.34 -20.18 20.51
C ASN A 271 -2.07 -19.88 21.33
N TYR A 272 -1.76 -18.61 21.61
CA TYR A 272 -0.62 -18.20 22.44
C TYR A 272 -0.98 -17.98 23.93
N ARG A 273 -2.24 -18.06 24.32
CA ARG A 273 -2.74 -17.60 25.63
C ARG A 273 -2.03 -18.20 26.84
N SER A 274 -1.60 -19.47 26.75
CA SER A 274 -0.84 -20.17 27.81
C SER A 274 0.66 -20.22 27.54
N LEU A 275 1.15 -19.70 26.43
CA LEU A 275 2.52 -19.85 25.98
C LEU A 275 3.35 -18.58 26.18
N ILE A 276 2.72 -17.41 26.23
CA ILE A 276 3.39 -16.12 26.44
C ILE A 276 2.77 -15.39 27.66
N PRO A 277 3.50 -14.46 28.30
CA PRO A 277 2.98 -13.75 29.47
C PRO A 277 1.71 -12.95 29.17
N THR A 278 0.88 -12.73 30.19
CA THR A 278 -0.33 -11.93 30.09
C THR A 278 -0.03 -10.52 29.60
N ASN A 279 -0.90 -9.94 28.76
CA ASN A 279 -0.72 -8.64 28.11
C ASN A 279 0.51 -8.55 27.19
N ARG A 280 0.92 -9.69 26.63
CA ARG A 280 1.89 -9.77 25.55
C ARG A 280 1.22 -10.32 24.30
N TYR A 281 1.80 -9.98 23.17
CA TYR A 281 1.23 -10.27 21.84
C TYR A 281 2.26 -11.04 21.01
N PRO A 282 1.85 -12.11 20.31
CA PRO A 282 2.72 -12.82 19.39
C PRO A 282 3.09 -11.92 18.21
N VAL A 283 4.23 -12.20 17.60
CA VAL A 283 4.63 -11.64 16.31
C VAL A 283 4.25 -12.63 15.22
N PHE A 284 3.63 -12.15 14.16
CA PHE A 284 3.34 -12.99 13.00
C PHE A 284 3.31 -12.20 11.69
N ILE A 285 3.66 -12.88 10.61
CA ILE A 285 3.52 -12.43 9.24
C ILE A 285 2.81 -13.55 8.48
N LEU A 286 1.55 -13.36 8.15
CA LEU A 286 0.69 -14.38 7.54
C LEU A 286 0.23 -13.94 6.16
N TYR A 287 0.36 -14.83 5.20
CA TYR A 287 -0.13 -14.68 3.83
C TYR A 287 -1.22 -15.72 3.61
N ILE A 288 -2.42 -15.27 3.34
CA ILE A 288 -3.60 -16.10 3.12
C ILE A 288 -4.09 -15.87 1.70
N ASN A 289 -4.13 -16.92 0.91
CA ASN A 289 -4.74 -16.93 -0.40
C ASN A 289 -6.06 -17.72 -0.34
N ILE A 290 -7.13 -17.08 -0.73
CA ILE A 290 -8.48 -17.62 -0.74
C ILE A 290 -9.21 -17.16 -2.01
N ASN A 291 -10.22 -17.92 -2.46
CA ASN A 291 -11.02 -17.52 -3.60
C ASN A 291 -11.58 -16.09 -3.42
N PRO A 292 -11.32 -15.14 -4.34
CA PRO A 292 -11.82 -13.77 -4.25
C PRO A 292 -13.34 -13.67 -4.05
N ASN A 293 -14.13 -14.61 -4.57
CA ASN A 293 -15.58 -14.64 -4.40
C ASN A 293 -16.04 -14.95 -2.96
N GLU A 294 -15.13 -15.40 -2.08
CA GLU A 294 -15.43 -15.69 -0.66
C GLU A 294 -15.12 -14.51 0.26
N ILE A 295 -14.64 -13.40 -0.29
CA ILE A 295 -14.28 -12.20 0.48
C ILE A 295 -14.91 -10.95 -0.11
N ASP A 296 -15.40 -10.05 0.77
CA ASP A 296 -15.76 -8.69 0.42
C ASP A 296 -14.72 -7.73 0.99
N VAL A 297 -14.00 -7.04 0.11
CA VAL A 297 -12.93 -6.07 0.45
C VAL A 297 -13.41 -4.62 0.39
N ASN A 298 -14.66 -4.37 -0.02
CA ASN A 298 -15.17 -3.00 -0.24
C ASN A 298 -15.87 -2.40 0.99
N ILE A 299 -15.53 -2.84 2.20
CA ILE A 299 -16.22 -2.45 3.44
C ILE A 299 -15.69 -1.12 3.99
N HIS A 300 -14.42 -0.74 3.72
CA HIS A 300 -13.79 0.46 4.27
C HIS A 300 -13.03 1.27 3.21
N PRO A 301 -13.01 2.62 3.27
CA PRO A 301 -12.27 3.46 2.32
C PRO A 301 -10.78 3.10 2.19
N THR A 302 -10.13 2.71 3.29
CA THR A 302 -8.71 2.30 3.31
C THR A 302 -8.48 0.87 2.81
N LYS A 303 -9.55 0.09 2.51
CA LYS A 303 -9.48 -1.31 2.06
C LYS A 303 -8.70 -2.25 3.01
N GLN A 304 -8.58 -1.90 4.27
CA GLN A 304 -7.84 -2.69 5.27
C GLN A 304 -8.73 -3.66 6.04
N GLU A 305 -10.04 -3.63 5.84
CA GLU A 305 -10.98 -4.56 6.45
C GLU A 305 -11.59 -5.46 5.38
N VAL A 306 -11.77 -6.73 5.71
CA VAL A 306 -12.42 -7.72 4.84
C VAL A 306 -13.50 -8.47 5.61
N LYS A 307 -14.58 -8.83 4.91
CA LYS A 307 -15.62 -9.72 5.41
C LYS A 307 -15.57 -11.02 4.61
N PHE A 308 -15.59 -12.14 5.32
CA PHE A 308 -15.70 -13.46 4.69
C PHE A 308 -17.17 -13.77 4.46
N THR A 309 -17.51 -14.12 3.22
CA THR A 309 -18.90 -14.38 2.77
C THR A 309 -19.08 -15.80 2.27
N GLY A 310 -17.98 -16.56 2.11
CA GLY A 310 -17.99 -17.92 1.61
C GLY A 310 -18.19 -18.97 2.71
N ASP A 311 -18.24 -20.24 2.29
CA ASP A 311 -18.44 -21.39 3.17
C ASP A 311 -17.12 -21.89 3.81
N THR A 312 -15.98 -21.34 3.44
CA THR A 312 -14.68 -21.74 3.96
C THR A 312 -14.53 -21.29 5.41
N ASP A 313 -14.36 -22.26 6.32
CA ASP A 313 -14.08 -21.99 7.75
C ASP A 313 -12.62 -21.53 7.94
N ILE A 314 -12.33 -20.30 7.53
CA ILE A 314 -10.99 -19.72 7.64
C ILE A 314 -10.50 -19.62 9.09
N TYR A 315 -11.41 -19.36 10.03
CA TYR A 315 -11.06 -19.21 11.46
C TYR A 315 -10.64 -20.55 12.07
N GLY A 316 -11.38 -21.62 11.80
CA GLY A 316 -11.05 -22.97 12.26
C GLY A 316 -9.77 -23.49 11.62
N ILE A 317 -9.60 -23.31 10.29
CA ILE A 317 -8.40 -23.71 9.57
C ILE A 317 -7.18 -22.97 10.11
N LEU A 318 -7.24 -21.65 10.25
CA LEU A 318 -6.14 -20.85 10.80
C LEU A 318 -5.77 -21.32 12.22
N GLY A 319 -6.76 -21.59 13.08
CA GLY A 319 -6.52 -22.09 14.44
C GLY A 319 -5.72 -23.39 14.45
N ILE A 320 -6.06 -24.34 13.57
CA ILE A 320 -5.34 -25.62 13.44
C ILE A 320 -3.92 -25.38 12.93
N VAL A 321 -3.74 -24.53 11.89
CA VAL A 321 -2.42 -24.23 11.31
C VAL A 321 -1.50 -23.58 12.33
N ILE A 322 -1.99 -22.59 13.10
CA ILE A 322 -1.20 -21.95 14.16
C ILE A 322 -0.82 -22.95 15.24
N LYS A 323 -1.78 -23.77 15.71
CA LYS A 323 -1.52 -24.79 16.71
C LYS A 323 -0.42 -25.77 16.26
N ASN A 324 -0.48 -26.26 15.02
CA ASN A 324 0.52 -27.19 14.49
C ASN A 324 1.91 -26.53 14.31
N GLY A 325 1.97 -25.23 14.03
CA GLY A 325 3.24 -24.48 13.90
C GLY A 325 3.90 -24.13 15.25
N LEU A 326 3.17 -24.29 16.37
CA LEU A 326 3.67 -24.05 17.73
C LEU A 326 4.26 -25.30 18.38
N TYR A 327 3.96 -26.47 17.88
CA TYR A 327 4.40 -27.78 18.38
C TYR A 327 5.13 -28.57 17.31
#